data_2dc14fa9227f4fd949e1ad7a98e4b38c
#
_entry.id   2dc14fa9227f4fd949e1ad7a98e4b38c
#
_cell.length_a   1.000
_cell.length_b   1.000
_cell.length_c   1.000
_cell.angle_alpha   90.00
_cell.angle_beta   90.00
_cell.angle_gamma   90.00
#
_symmetry.space_group_name_H-M   'P 1'
#
loop_
_entity.id
_entity.type
_entity.pdbx_description
1 polymer ?
#
loop_
_entity_poly.entity_id
_entity_poly.type
_entity_poly.pdbx_seq_one_letter_code
_entity_poly.pdbx_strand_id
1 'polypeptide(L)'
;MIKKSLSQQVADTIYHMVINEKVFAPGSQLPNENTLSQQLGVSRATLREAISTLVSQGILEVHRGKGTFIAPDIKVLSDFSMGDFDSKRVRLRDLYETRLMFEPPTAALACQRATDKELAHILQIGAEVTATIRAGDDRTEIDQAFHQAIVMAAHNDFLLRLIPVLNRAIAESITLNPGDQILAEDTIRDHSLIMEFMKKRDAVATQQAMSIHIRRAFFTLGLDPDGDR
;
A
#
# COMPACT_ATOMS: atom_id res chain seq x y z
N MET A 1 -13.97 -17.58 -0.88
CA MET A 1 -13.66 -16.73 0.31
C MET A 1 -13.32 -17.65 1.46
N ILE A 2 -12.06 -17.71 1.87
CA ILE A 2 -11.64 -18.44 3.08
C ILE A 2 -12.12 -17.62 4.26
N LYS A 3 -13.07 -18.16 5.04
CA LYS A 3 -13.62 -17.50 6.22
C LYS A 3 -12.51 -17.43 7.30
N LYS A 4 -12.06 -16.23 7.67
CA LYS A 4 -11.06 -16.06 8.76
C LYS A 4 -11.57 -16.76 10.01
N SER A 5 -10.68 -17.48 10.73
CA SER A 5 -11.02 -18.07 12.03
C SER A 5 -11.37 -16.97 13.05
N LEU A 6 -12.09 -17.33 14.10
CA LEU A 6 -12.44 -16.37 15.14
C LEU A 6 -11.19 -15.83 15.86
N SER A 7 -10.18 -16.67 16.08
CA SER A 7 -8.91 -16.25 16.66
C SER A 7 -8.15 -15.25 15.75
N GLN A 8 -8.23 -15.42 14.43
CA GLN A 8 -7.65 -14.46 13.49
C GLN A 8 -8.38 -13.12 13.53
N GLN A 9 -9.70 -13.11 13.58
CA GLN A 9 -10.48 -11.87 13.70
C GLN A 9 -10.16 -11.12 15.00
N VAL A 10 -9.98 -11.85 16.12
CA VAL A 10 -9.58 -11.27 17.41
C VAL A 10 -8.16 -10.71 17.34
N ALA A 11 -7.23 -11.40 16.69
CA ALA A 11 -5.89 -10.90 16.47
C ALA A 11 -5.90 -9.60 15.65
N ASP A 12 -6.68 -9.56 14.56
CA ASP A 12 -6.84 -8.35 13.73
C ASP A 12 -7.44 -7.19 14.55
N THR A 13 -8.40 -7.45 15.44
CA THR A 13 -8.99 -6.43 16.32
C THR A 13 -7.96 -5.87 17.31
N ILE A 14 -7.22 -6.74 18.01
CA ILE A 14 -6.18 -6.29 18.96
C ILE A 14 -5.08 -5.54 18.20
N TYR A 15 -4.69 -6.03 17.04
CA TYR A 15 -3.74 -5.33 16.16
C TYR A 15 -4.20 -3.91 15.88
N HIS A 16 -5.45 -3.75 15.45
CA HIS A 16 -6.03 -2.45 15.13
C HIS A 16 -6.03 -1.49 16.35
N MET A 17 -6.37 -1.99 17.52
CA MET A 17 -6.34 -1.21 18.78
C MET A 17 -4.93 -0.76 19.14
N VAL A 18 -3.92 -1.61 18.92
CA VAL A 18 -2.52 -1.33 19.30
C VAL A 18 -1.86 -0.39 18.27
N ILE A 19 -2.00 -0.69 16.98
CA ILE A 19 -1.23 -0.05 15.91
C ILE A 19 -1.96 1.18 15.35
N ASN A 20 -3.26 1.05 15.06
CA ASN A 20 -4.02 2.10 14.36
C ASN A 20 -4.62 3.10 15.34
N GLU A 21 -5.31 2.62 16.37
CA GLU A 21 -5.99 3.46 17.34
C GLU A 21 -5.06 3.92 18.48
N LYS A 22 -3.89 3.28 18.64
CA LYS A 22 -2.90 3.57 19.70
C LYS A 22 -3.52 3.61 21.09
N VAL A 23 -4.51 2.74 21.35
CA VAL A 23 -5.19 2.62 22.64
C VAL A 23 -4.21 2.25 23.76
N PHE A 24 -3.13 1.54 23.40
CA PHE A 24 -2.09 1.09 24.31
C PHE A 24 -0.73 1.62 23.86
N ALA A 25 0.03 2.17 24.80
CA ALA A 25 1.38 2.66 24.50
C ALA A 25 2.38 1.48 24.35
N PRO A 26 3.44 1.61 23.53
CA PRO A 26 4.54 0.66 23.49
C PRO A 26 5.10 0.41 24.90
N GLY A 27 5.38 -0.85 25.24
CA GLY A 27 5.83 -1.28 26.57
C GLY A 27 4.73 -1.34 27.63
N SER A 28 3.48 -0.89 27.34
CA SER A 28 2.39 -0.98 28.31
C SER A 28 1.80 -2.38 28.40
N GLN A 29 1.19 -2.69 29.52
CA GLN A 29 0.55 -3.98 29.76
C GLN A 29 -0.88 -3.98 29.20
N LEU A 30 -1.24 -5.05 28.46
CA LEU A 30 -2.62 -5.33 28.09
C LEU A 30 -3.46 -5.70 29.32
N PRO A 31 -4.78 -5.46 29.29
CA PRO A 31 -5.69 -6.00 30.29
C PRO A 31 -5.49 -7.51 30.44
N ASN A 32 -5.68 -8.05 31.65
CA ASN A 32 -5.54 -9.48 31.85
C ASN A 32 -6.50 -10.28 30.96
N GLU A 33 -6.17 -11.55 30.67
CA GLU A 33 -6.92 -12.40 29.75
C GLU A 33 -8.42 -12.50 30.07
N ASN A 34 -8.80 -12.47 31.36
CA ASN A 34 -10.20 -12.53 31.75
C ASN A 34 -10.94 -11.27 31.33
N THR A 35 -10.36 -10.11 31.62
CA THR A 35 -10.95 -8.81 31.28
C THR A 35 -10.99 -8.64 29.77
N LEU A 36 -9.90 -8.91 29.06
CA LEU A 36 -9.83 -8.71 27.63
C LEU A 36 -10.73 -9.68 26.85
N SER A 37 -10.85 -10.94 27.29
CA SER A 37 -11.77 -11.91 26.66
C SER A 37 -13.23 -11.50 26.83
N GLN A 38 -13.61 -10.93 27.99
CA GLN A 38 -14.93 -10.40 28.21
C GLN A 38 -15.21 -9.16 27.34
N GLN A 39 -14.27 -8.23 27.26
CA GLN A 39 -14.40 -7.03 26.43
C GLN A 39 -14.57 -7.36 24.95
N LEU A 40 -13.86 -8.38 24.45
CA LEU A 40 -13.93 -8.81 23.07
C LEU A 40 -15.04 -9.85 22.79
N GLY A 41 -15.76 -10.31 23.82
CA GLY A 41 -16.87 -11.26 23.70
C GLY A 41 -16.43 -12.65 23.21
N VAL A 42 -15.21 -13.09 23.57
CA VAL A 42 -14.64 -14.36 23.09
C VAL A 42 -14.17 -15.26 24.24
N SER A 43 -13.94 -16.55 23.92
CA SER A 43 -13.38 -17.48 24.89
C SER A 43 -11.90 -17.15 25.17
N ARG A 44 -11.44 -17.48 26.38
CA ARG A 44 -10.01 -17.34 26.75
C ARG A 44 -9.09 -18.15 25.83
N ALA A 45 -9.54 -19.31 25.34
CA ALA A 45 -8.78 -20.12 24.41
C ALA A 45 -8.57 -19.38 23.07
N THR A 46 -9.64 -18.81 22.53
CA THR A 46 -9.59 -17.99 21.29
C THR A 46 -8.68 -16.77 21.47
N LEU A 47 -8.77 -16.09 22.63
CA LEU A 47 -7.91 -14.96 22.93
C LEU A 47 -6.43 -15.36 23.00
N ARG A 48 -6.11 -16.50 23.64
CA ARG A 48 -4.72 -16.98 23.70
C ARG A 48 -4.13 -17.31 22.36
N GLU A 49 -4.92 -17.92 21.44
CA GLU A 49 -4.49 -18.16 20.07
C GLU A 49 -4.21 -16.83 19.34
N ALA A 50 -5.08 -15.83 19.51
CA ALA A 50 -4.88 -14.50 18.95
C ALA A 50 -3.62 -13.83 19.50
N ILE A 51 -3.41 -13.87 20.83
CA ILE A 51 -2.20 -13.35 21.49
C ILE A 51 -0.97 -14.08 20.97
N SER A 52 -0.99 -15.43 20.84
CA SER A 52 0.11 -16.21 20.31
C SER A 52 0.48 -15.78 18.87
N THR A 53 -0.51 -15.51 18.04
CA THR A 53 -0.31 -14.97 16.68
C THR A 53 0.39 -13.61 16.73
N LEU A 54 -0.06 -12.70 17.59
CA LEU A 54 0.52 -11.36 17.73
C LEU A 54 1.93 -11.39 18.35
N VAL A 55 2.20 -12.34 19.24
CA VAL A 55 3.56 -12.60 19.78
C VAL A 55 4.49 -13.09 18.69
N SER A 56 4.04 -14.02 17.84
CA SER A 56 4.85 -14.51 16.71
C SER A 56 5.14 -13.40 15.67
N GLN A 57 4.31 -12.36 15.64
CA GLN A 57 4.48 -11.17 14.80
C GLN A 57 5.32 -10.06 15.48
N GLY A 58 5.77 -10.27 16.73
CA GLY A 58 6.55 -9.28 17.47
C GLY A 58 5.77 -8.05 17.95
N ILE A 59 4.42 -8.11 17.96
CA ILE A 59 3.55 -7.03 18.40
C ILE A 59 3.34 -7.06 19.91
N LEU A 60 3.26 -8.28 20.46
CA LEU A 60 3.08 -8.53 21.88
C LEU A 60 4.23 -9.34 22.45
N GLU A 61 4.50 -9.17 23.72
CA GLU A 61 5.41 -9.98 24.51
C GLU A 61 4.69 -10.57 25.72
N VAL A 62 4.87 -11.87 25.98
CA VAL A 62 4.34 -12.53 27.17
C VAL A 62 5.44 -12.66 28.21
N HIS A 63 5.31 -11.93 29.31
CA HIS A 63 6.18 -12.03 30.47
C HIS A 63 5.57 -12.99 31.48
N ARG A 64 6.20 -14.15 31.68
CA ARG A 64 5.69 -15.22 32.56
C ARG A 64 5.43 -14.69 33.98
N GLY A 65 4.21 -14.85 34.46
CA GLY A 65 3.77 -14.36 35.79
C GLY A 65 3.49 -12.85 35.87
N LYS A 66 3.77 -12.08 34.82
CA LYS A 66 3.54 -10.62 34.79
C LYS A 66 2.39 -10.21 33.85
N GLY A 67 2.14 -11.01 32.79
CA GLY A 67 1.09 -10.73 31.82
C GLY A 67 1.59 -10.55 30.39
N THR A 68 0.72 -10.00 29.55
CA THR A 68 1.01 -9.69 28.15
C THR A 68 1.24 -8.17 28.00
N PHE A 69 2.28 -7.81 27.32
CA PHE A 69 2.72 -6.43 27.11
C PHE A 69 2.75 -6.11 25.62
N ILE A 70 2.56 -4.86 25.31
CA ILE A 70 2.89 -4.33 23.98
C ILE A 70 4.43 -4.36 23.85
N ALA A 71 4.95 -4.88 22.76
CA ALA A 71 6.40 -4.88 22.53
C ALA A 71 6.92 -3.43 22.58
N PRO A 72 8.01 -3.14 23.32
CA PRO A 72 8.55 -1.79 23.43
C PRO A 72 9.11 -1.29 22.08
N ASP A 73 9.74 -2.21 21.35
CA ASP A 73 10.15 -2.02 19.97
C ASP A 73 9.24 -2.90 19.11
N ILE A 74 8.05 -2.42 18.78
CA ILE A 74 7.21 -3.11 17.80
C ILE A 74 7.93 -3.03 16.45
N LYS A 75 8.96 -3.87 16.28
CA LYS A 75 9.58 -4.15 14.98
C LYS A 75 8.64 -5.02 14.16
N VAL A 76 7.49 -4.49 13.95
CA VAL A 76 6.56 -5.15 13.05
C VAL A 76 7.13 -5.00 11.64
N LEU A 77 6.87 -5.99 10.81
CA LEU A 77 6.55 -5.73 9.40
C LEU A 77 5.43 -4.67 9.25
N SER A 78 4.84 -4.15 10.35
CA SER A 78 4.13 -2.89 10.52
C SER A 78 5.07 -1.68 10.63
N ASP A 79 6.40 -1.85 10.68
CA ASP A 79 7.30 -0.76 10.31
C ASP A 79 7.16 -0.39 8.83
N PHE A 80 6.51 -1.25 8.05
CA PHE A 80 5.76 -0.81 6.87
C PHE A 80 4.37 -0.23 7.20
N SER A 81 3.90 -0.21 8.44
CA SER A 81 2.81 0.65 8.85
C SER A 81 3.43 2.01 9.18
N MET A 82 3.23 2.92 8.28
CA MET A 82 3.75 4.26 8.12
C MET A 82 3.52 5.24 9.30
N GLY A 83 3.41 4.77 10.54
CA GLY A 83 3.38 5.65 11.72
C GLY A 83 4.71 6.32 11.99
N ASP A 84 5.83 5.68 11.63
CA ASP A 84 7.19 6.15 11.83
C ASP A 84 7.95 6.41 10.51
N PHE A 85 7.31 6.20 9.37
CA PHE A 85 7.83 6.69 8.11
C PHE A 85 7.66 8.20 8.13
N ASP A 86 8.67 8.89 8.64
CA ASP A 86 8.77 10.33 8.47
C ASP A 86 8.91 10.60 6.97
N SER A 87 7.76 10.73 6.30
CA SER A 87 7.66 10.99 4.87
C SER A 87 8.47 12.22 4.46
N LYS A 88 8.76 13.10 5.43
CA LYS A 88 9.66 14.25 5.25
C LYS A 88 11.13 13.86 5.07
N ARG A 89 11.51 12.61 5.39
CA ARG A 89 12.88 12.10 5.26
C ARG A 89 13.08 11.18 4.05
N VAL A 90 11.99 10.66 3.47
CA VAL A 90 12.10 9.86 2.24
C VAL A 90 12.24 10.79 1.06
N ARG A 91 13.34 10.66 0.35
CA ARG A 91 13.55 11.43 -0.86
C ARG A 91 12.55 11.00 -1.92
N LEU A 92 11.93 11.96 -2.59
CA LEU A 92 11.02 11.69 -3.71
C LEU A 92 11.68 10.79 -4.77
N ARG A 93 12.97 10.94 -4.97
CA ARG A 93 13.79 10.06 -5.81
C ARG A 93 13.69 8.60 -5.40
N ASP A 94 13.88 8.27 -4.11
CA ASP A 94 13.88 6.89 -3.60
C ASP A 94 12.51 6.24 -3.80
N LEU A 95 11.43 7.03 -3.69
CA LEU A 95 10.06 6.58 -3.98
C LEU A 95 9.88 6.21 -5.45
N TYR A 96 10.36 7.05 -6.37
CA TYR A 96 10.25 6.78 -7.80
C TYR A 96 11.17 5.64 -8.25
N GLU A 97 12.34 5.47 -7.66
CA GLU A 97 13.18 4.27 -7.85
C GLU A 97 12.44 3.01 -7.39
N THR A 98 11.75 3.05 -6.24
CA THR A 98 10.94 1.95 -5.75
C THR A 98 9.77 1.65 -6.69
N ARG A 99 9.08 2.65 -7.21
CA ARG A 99 8.04 2.49 -8.24
C ARG A 99 8.57 1.75 -9.47
N LEU A 100 9.74 2.15 -9.98
CA LEU A 100 10.38 1.51 -11.13
C LEU A 100 10.71 0.04 -10.91
N MET A 101 11.02 -0.35 -9.67
CA MET A 101 11.30 -1.75 -9.33
C MET A 101 10.04 -2.62 -9.28
N PHE A 102 8.91 -2.08 -8.81
CA PHE A 102 7.72 -2.87 -8.50
C PHE A 102 6.57 -2.69 -9.49
N GLU A 103 6.28 -1.48 -9.95
CA GLU A 103 5.07 -1.24 -10.74
C GLU A 103 5.13 -1.84 -12.17
N PRO A 104 6.23 -1.74 -12.94
CA PRO A 104 6.26 -2.34 -14.28
C PRO A 104 6.05 -3.86 -14.29
N PRO A 105 6.76 -4.68 -13.50
CA PRO A 105 6.50 -6.11 -13.45
C PRO A 105 5.12 -6.44 -12.88
N THR A 106 4.58 -5.61 -11.96
CA THR A 106 3.22 -5.77 -11.44
C THR A 106 2.18 -5.52 -12.52
N ALA A 107 2.37 -4.51 -13.38
CA ALA A 107 1.49 -4.22 -14.50
C ALA A 107 1.48 -5.38 -15.53
N ALA A 108 2.63 -6.01 -15.77
CA ALA A 108 2.69 -7.22 -16.60
C ALA A 108 1.88 -8.38 -16.00
N LEU A 109 2.00 -8.62 -14.68
CA LEU A 109 1.21 -9.62 -13.98
C LEU A 109 -0.29 -9.31 -14.04
N ALA A 110 -0.68 -8.06 -13.83
CA ALA A 110 -2.06 -7.61 -13.95
C ALA A 110 -2.60 -7.83 -15.36
N CYS A 111 -1.83 -7.50 -16.39
CA CYS A 111 -2.20 -7.72 -17.78
C CYS A 111 -2.54 -9.20 -18.07
N GLN A 112 -1.80 -10.14 -17.45
CA GLN A 112 -2.00 -11.57 -17.62
C GLN A 112 -3.17 -12.11 -16.77
N ARG A 113 -3.37 -11.59 -15.56
CA ARG A 113 -4.23 -12.18 -14.54
C ARG A 113 -5.58 -11.50 -14.37
N ALA A 114 -5.68 -10.22 -14.74
CA ALA A 114 -6.91 -9.47 -14.61
C ALA A 114 -8.09 -10.18 -15.30
N THR A 115 -9.19 -10.32 -14.57
CA THR A 115 -10.48 -10.68 -15.16
C THR A 115 -10.95 -9.58 -16.10
N ASP A 116 -11.89 -9.88 -17.01
CA ASP A 116 -12.45 -8.86 -17.90
C ASP A 116 -13.14 -7.74 -17.14
N LYS A 117 -13.72 -8.02 -15.97
CA LYS A 117 -14.34 -7.03 -15.09
C LYS A 117 -13.29 -6.10 -14.47
N GLU A 118 -12.18 -6.64 -14.01
CA GLU A 118 -11.07 -5.84 -13.45
C GLU A 118 -10.41 -5.00 -14.53
N LEU A 119 -10.18 -5.58 -15.71
CA LEU A 119 -9.68 -4.81 -16.84
C LEU A 119 -10.62 -3.66 -17.20
N ALA A 120 -11.92 -3.90 -17.32
CA ALA A 120 -12.90 -2.85 -17.59
C ALA A 120 -12.85 -1.73 -16.52
N HIS A 121 -12.68 -2.10 -15.25
CA HIS A 121 -12.55 -1.14 -14.15
C HIS A 121 -11.26 -0.30 -14.26
N ILE A 122 -10.11 -0.93 -14.56
CA ILE A 122 -8.84 -0.21 -14.79
C ILE A 122 -9.00 0.81 -15.93
N LEU A 123 -9.62 0.40 -17.03
CA LEU A 123 -9.84 1.26 -18.19
C LEU A 123 -10.75 2.42 -17.88
N GLN A 124 -11.80 2.21 -17.06
CA GLN A 124 -12.69 3.25 -16.59
C GLN A 124 -11.94 4.29 -15.76
N ILE A 125 -11.19 3.86 -14.74
CA ILE A 125 -10.41 4.78 -13.88
C ILE A 125 -9.39 5.56 -14.73
N GLY A 126 -8.69 4.90 -15.66
CA GLY A 126 -7.75 5.59 -16.55
C GLY A 126 -8.41 6.65 -17.45
N ALA A 127 -9.65 6.42 -17.87
CA ALA A 127 -10.44 7.43 -18.59
C ALA A 127 -10.85 8.59 -17.66
N GLU A 128 -11.17 8.31 -16.40
CA GLU A 128 -11.47 9.32 -15.38
C GLU A 128 -10.25 10.18 -15.07
N VAL A 129 -9.03 9.60 -14.96
CA VAL A 129 -7.78 10.36 -14.82
C VAL A 129 -7.64 11.36 -15.98
N THR A 130 -7.86 10.90 -17.21
CA THR A 130 -7.78 11.77 -18.40
C THR A 130 -8.81 12.90 -18.35
N ALA A 131 -10.03 12.61 -17.93
CA ALA A 131 -11.09 13.62 -17.81
C ALA A 131 -10.77 14.66 -16.74
N THR A 132 -10.27 14.23 -15.56
CA THR A 132 -9.87 15.10 -14.46
C THR A 132 -8.73 16.04 -14.89
N ILE A 133 -7.71 15.52 -15.56
CA ILE A 133 -6.59 16.33 -16.09
C ILE A 133 -7.10 17.38 -17.09
N ARG A 134 -7.99 16.99 -18.01
CA ARG A 134 -8.54 17.91 -19.02
C ARG A 134 -9.45 18.99 -18.44
N ALA A 135 -10.09 18.69 -17.29
CA ALA A 135 -10.87 19.67 -16.54
C ALA A 135 -9.99 20.67 -15.77
N GLY A 136 -8.70 20.39 -15.62
CA GLY A 136 -7.77 21.19 -14.82
C GLY A 136 -7.90 20.93 -13.32
N ASP A 137 -8.55 19.81 -12.93
CA ASP A 137 -8.76 19.43 -11.55
C ASP A 137 -7.56 18.62 -11.01
N ASP A 138 -7.47 18.52 -9.67
CA ASP A 138 -6.45 17.69 -9.01
C ASP A 138 -6.68 16.20 -9.30
N ARG A 139 -5.71 15.60 -9.96
CA ARG A 139 -5.73 14.19 -10.36
C ARG A 139 -5.16 13.24 -9.33
N THR A 140 -4.57 13.72 -8.25
CA THR A 140 -3.74 12.93 -7.33
C THR A 140 -4.43 11.67 -6.83
N GLU A 141 -5.66 11.78 -6.35
CA GLU A 141 -6.41 10.63 -5.82
C GLU A 141 -6.81 9.63 -6.91
N ILE A 142 -7.29 10.12 -8.05
CA ILE A 142 -7.75 9.24 -9.14
C ILE A 142 -6.58 8.57 -9.86
N ASP A 143 -5.43 9.23 -9.96
CA ASP A 143 -4.19 8.68 -10.50
C ASP A 143 -3.67 7.53 -9.62
N GLN A 144 -3.67 7.72 -8.29
CA GLN A 144 -3.36 6.66 -7.34
C GLN A 144 -4.34 5.49 -7.44
N ALA A 145 -5.64 5.76 -7.61
CA ALA A 145 -6.64 4.72 -7.77
C ALA A 145 -6.39 3.89 -9.04
N PHE A 146 -5.92 4.51 -10.13
CA PHE A 146 -5.52 3.80 -11.36
C PHE A 146 -4.38 2.82 -11.11
N HIS A 147 -3.29 3.26 -10.50
CA HIS A 147 -2.16 2.40 -10.16
C HIS A 147 -2.56 1.30 -9.17
N GLN A 148 -3.38 1.62 -8.17
CA GLN A 148 -3.89 0.64 -7.22
C GLN A 148 -4.76 -0.43 -7.88
N ALA A 149 -5.63 -0.07 -8.81
CA ALA A 149 -6.47 -1.02 -9.53
C ALA A 149 -5.62 -2.03 -10.34
N ILE A 150 -4.52 -1.57 -10.97
CA ILE A 150 -3.55 -2.44 -11.65
C ILE A 150 -2.91 -3.41 -10.66
N VAL A 151 -2.48 -2.93 -9.50
CA VAL A 151 -1.86 -3.79 -8.48
C VAL A 151 -2.85 -4.84 -7.96
N MET A 152 -4.11 -4.47 -7.73
CA MET A 152 -5.14 -5.41 -7.30
C MET A 152 -5.35 -6.52 -8.33
N ALA A 153 -5.37 -6.16 -9.61
CA ALA A 153 -5.53 -7.10 -10.72
C ALA A 153 -4.31 -8.02 -10.96
N ALA A 154 -3.17 -7.74 -10.34
CA ALA A 154 -2.02 -8.63 -10.36
C ALA A 154 -2.20 -9.88 -9.49
N HIS A 155 -3.23 -9.92 -8.62
CA HIS A 155 -3.55 -11.05 -7.73
C HIS A 155 -2.33 -11.53 -6.93
N ASN A 156 -1.59 -10.59 -6.35
CA ASN A 156 -0.43 -10.87 -5.51
C ASN A 156 -0.67 -10.26 -4.10
N ASP A 157 -0.99 -11.13 -3.14
CA ASP A 157 -1.36 -10.71 -1.78
C ASP A 157 -0.27 -9.93 -1.05
N PHE A 158 1.00 -10.15 -1.40
CA PHE A 158 2.10 -9.40 -0.81
C PHE A 158 2.14 -7.96 -1.33
N LEU A 159 2.01 -7.78 -2.66
CA LEU A 159 1.97 -6.46 -3.28
C LEU A 159 0.77 -5.65 -2.81
N LEU A 160 -0.39 -6.29 -2.60
CA LEU A 160 -1.59 -5.64 -2.05
C LEU A 160 -1.38 -5.01 -0.68
N ARG A 161 -0.44 -5.53 0.11
CA ARG A 161 -0.08 -4.98 1.43
C ARG A 161 0.99 -3.90 1.34
N LEU A 162 1.90 -3.99 0.36
CA LEU A 162 3.01 -3.07 0.18
C LEU A 162 2.59 -1.75 -0.49
N ILE A 163 1.72 -1.82 -1.50
CA ILE A 163 1.36 -0.67 -2.33
C ILE A 163 0.68 0.49 -1.59
N PRO A 164 -0.24 0.28 -0.62
CA PRO A 164 -0.83 1.39 0.13
C PRO A 164 0.21 2.26 0.85
N VAL A 165 1.30 1.64 1.29
CA VAL A 165 2.44 2.32 1.92
C VAL A 165 3.13 3.24 0.92
N LEU A 166 3.42 2.71 -0.28
CA LEU A 166 4.07 3.44 -1.35
C LEU A 166 3.20 4.60 -1.86
N ASN A 167 1.91 4.34 -2.10
CA ASN A 167 0.97 5.35 -2.60
C ASN A 167 0.81 6.53 -1.64
N ARG A 168 0.74 6.27 -0.34
CA ARG A 168 0.67 7.33 0.66
C ARG A 168 1.91 8.20 0.65
N ALA A 169 3.10 7.60 0.60
CA ALA A 169 4.36 8.35 0.53
C ALA A 169 4.45 9.21 -0.74
N ILE A 170 3.94 8.70 -1.87
CA ILE A 170 3.86 9.44 -3.13
C ILE A 170 2.90 10.63 -3.00
N ALA A 171 1.70 10.41 -2.44
CA ALA A 171 0.70 11.49 -2.25
C ALA A 171 1.27 12.64 -1.41
N GLU A 172 1.91 12.31 -0.29
CA GLU A 172 2.52 13.30 0.59
C GLU A 172 3.67 14.05 -0.12
N SER A 173 4.37 13.40 -1.04
CA SER A 173 5.47 14.02 -1.80
C SER A 173 4.97 14.93 -2.93
N ILE A 174 3.85 14.59 -3.57
CA ILE A 174 3.26 15.39 -4.66
C ILE A 174 2.64 16.68 -4.10
N THR A 175 2.02 16.65 -2.92
CA THR A 175 1.45 17.85 -2.28
C THR A 175 2.51 18.90 -1.94
N LEU A 176 3.78 18.52 -1.88
CA LEU A 176 4.90 19.44 -1.64
C LEU A 176 5.45 20.11 -2.92
N ASN A 177 5.08 19.59 -4.10
CA ASN A 177 5.47 20.12 -5.41
C ASN A 177 4.24 20.24 -6.34
N PRO A 178 3.35 21.20 -6.10
CA PRO A 178 2.20 21.41 -6.95
C PRO A 178 2.65 22.08 -8.25
N GLY A 179 2.81 21.34 -9.27
CA GLY A 179 2.99 21.94 -10.55
C GLY A 179 3.53 21.02 -11.58
N ASP A 180 2.64 20.50 -12.46
CA ASP A 180 3.15 20.46 -13.80
C ASP A 180 2.06 20.08 -14.80
N GLN A 181 1.67 21.04 -15.62
CA GLN A 181 0.91 20.80 -16.85
C GLN A 181 1.67 19.85 -17.80
N ILE A 182 3.01 19.86 -17.77
CA ILE A 182 3.84 18.95 -18.58
C ILE A 182 3.65 17.51 -18.13
N LEU A 183 3.70 17.25 -16.81
CA LEU A 183 3.40 15.94 -16.25
C LEU A 183 1.97 15.49 -16.55
N ALA A 184 1.01 16.42 -16.64
CA ALA A 184 -0.38 16.12 -16.92
C ALA A 184 -0.56 15.51 -18.33
N GLU A 185 -0.02 16.16 -19.37
CA GLU A 185 -0.10 15.67 -20.75
C GLU A 185 0.66 14.34 -20.93
N ASP A 186 1.82 14.21 -20.28
CA ASP A 186 2.59 12.98 -20.29
C ASP A 186 1.82 11.85 -19.61
N THR A 187 1.14 12.11 -18.49
CA THR A 187 0.29 11.14 -17.80
C THR A 187 -0.82 10.63 -18.72
N ILE A 188 -1.55 11.53 -19.43
CA ILE A 188 -2.60 11.13 -20.36
C ILE A 188 -2.06 10.20 -21.44
N ARG A 189 -0.92 10.55 -22.04
CA ARG A 189 -0.30 9.75 -23.12
C ARG A 189 0.13 8.38 -22.62
N ASP A 190 0.82 8.34 -21.49
CA ASP A 190 1.40 7.12 -20.97
C ASP A 190 0.33 6.17 -20.42
N HIS A 191 -0.68 6.70 -19.71
CA HIS A 191 -1.82 5.88 -19.27
C HIS A 191 -2.60 5.32 -20.46
N SER A 192 -2.79 6.10 -21.52
CA SER A 192 -3.43 5.61 -22.74
C SER A 192 -2.66 4.44 -23.36
N LEU A 193 -1.32 4.49 -23.36
CA LEU A 193 -0.47 3.42 -23.85
C LEU A 193 -0.55 2.16 -22.98
N ILE A 194 -0.50 2.32 -21.64
CA ILE A 194 -0.67 1.22 -20.69
C ILE A 194 -2.02 0.53 -20.93
N MET A 195 -3.10 1.30 -20.99
CA MET A 195 -4.46 0.78 -21.22
C MET A 195 -4.60 0.08 -22.56
N GLU A 196 -3.97 0.60 -23.61
CA GLU A 196 -3.97 -0.03 -24.94
C GLU A 196 -3.36 -1.43 -24.90
N PHE A 197 -2.18 -1.58 -24.28
CA PHE A 197 -1.51 -2.88 -24.19
C PHE A 197 -2.23 -3.83 -23.23
N MET A 198 -2.80 -3.34 -22.14
CA MET A 198 -3.66 -4.16 -21.27
C MET A 198 -4.89 -4.70 -21.99
N LYS A 199 -5.55 -3.90 -22.84
CA LYS A 199 -6.66 -4.37 -23.71
C LYS A 199 -6.23 -5.49 -24.64
N LYS A 200 -5.02 -5.42 -25.16
CA LYS A 200 -4.44 -6.43 -26.06
C LYS A 200 -3.89 -7.65 -25.31
N ARG A 201 -3.90 -7.63 -23.97
CA ARG A 201 -3.27 -8.64 -23.12
C ARG A 201 -1.78 -8.82 -23.41
N ASP A 202 -1.10 -7.76 -23.90
CA ASP A 202 0.33 -7.75 -24.14
C ASP A 202 1.08 -7.34 -22.85
N ALA A 203 1.47 -8.35 -22.07
CA ALA A 203 2.13 -8.14 -20.78
C ALA A 203 3.50 -7.47 -20.91
N VAL A 204 4.25 -7.79 -21.97
CA VAL A 204 5.59 -7.22 -22.20
C VAL A 204 5.47 -5.73 -22.53
N ALA A 205 4.62 -5.38 -23.47
CA ALA A 205 4.39 -3.99 -23.83
C ALA A 205 3.77 -3.18 -22.69
N THR A 206 2.87 -3.78 -21.89
CA THR A 206 2.30 -3.16 -20.68
C THR A 206 3.41 -2.82 -19.67
N GLN A 207 4.34 -3.74 -19.41
CA GLN A 207 5.49 -3.50 -18.53
C GLN A 207 6.35 -2.34 -19.04
N GLN A 208 6.65 -2.32 -20.32
CA GLN A 208 7.45 -1.27 -20.94
C GLN A 208 6.76 0.09 -20.87
N ALA A 209 5.46 0.14 -21.15
CA ALA A 209 4.66 1.36 -21.06
C ALA A 209 4.64 1.93 -19.63
N MET A 210 4.43 1.07 -18.60
CA MET A 210 4.52 1.48 -17.20
C MET A 210 5.92 1.97 -16.83
N SER A 211 6.97 1.32 -17.32
CA SER A 211 8.35 1.76 -17.09
C SER A 211 8.62 3.14 -17.70
N ILE A 212 8.12 3.40 -18.91
CA ILE A 212 8.24 4.71 -19.60
C ILE A 212 7.50 5.78 -18.78
N HIS A 213 6.27 5.50 -18.35
CA HIS A 213 5.47 6.40 -17.55
C HIS A 213 6.21 6.88 -16.28
N ILE A 214 6.71 5.94 -15.48
CA ILE A 214 7.40 6.28 -14.22
C ILE A 214 8.72 6.99 -14.51
N ARG A 215 9.50 6.56 -15.51
CA ARG A 215 10.76 7.21 -15.89
C ARG A 215 10.55 8.64 -16.37
N ARG A 216 9.49 8.90 -17.14
CA ARG A 216 9.19 10.24 -17.61
C ARG A 216 8.90 11.18 -16.46
N ALA A 217 8.05 10.76 -15.52
CA ALA A 217 7.79 11.52 -14.29
C ALA A 217 9.10 11.76 -13.49
N PHE A 218 9.98 10.76 -13.43
CA PHE A 218 11.27 10.87 -12.76
C PHE A 218 12.14 11.99 -13.37
N PHE A 219 12.24 12.04 -14.71
CA PHE A 219 12.99 13.10 -15.42
C PHE A 219 12.30 14.46 -15.30
N THR A 220 10.99 14.53 -15.50
CA THR A 220 10.24 15.81 -15.43
C THR A 220 10.33 16.46 -14.05
N LEU A 221 10.42 15.64 -12.99
CA LEU A 221 10.60 16.12 -11.61
C LEU A 221 12.07 16.44 -11.27
N GLY A 222 13.00 16.32 -12.21
CA GLY A 222 14.42 16.60 -11.99
C GLY A 222 15.10 15.62 -11.03
N LEU A 223 14.61 14.39 -10.96
CA LEU A 223 15.10 13.36 -10.05
C LEU A 223 16.15 12.44 -10.67
N ASP A 224 16.80 12.86 -11.76
CA ASP A 224 17.74 12.05 -12.55
C ASP A 224 18.79 11.38 -11.65
N PRO A 225 18.99 10.06 -11.76
CA PRO A 225 20.00 9.32 -11.01
C PRO A 225 21.43 9.80 -11.24
N ASP A 226 21.70 10.39 -12.39
CA ASP A 226 23.05 10.88 -12.77
C ASP A 226 23.27 12.40 -12.50
N GLY A 227 22.25 13.11 -12.04
CA GLY A 227 22.31 14.56 -11.80
C GLY A 227 23.09 15.04 -10.55
N ASP A 228 23.50 14.14 -9.69
CA ASP A 228 24.26 14.40 -8.45
C ASP A 228 25.71 13.85 -8.51
N ARG A 229 26.32 13.76 -9.71
CA ARG A 229 27.75 13.44 -9.85
C ARG A 229 28.58 14.68 -10.14
#